data_7dd38923bebcedffbed81cd58ab7e6d0
#
_entry.id   7dd38923bebcedffbed81cd58ab7e6d0
#
_cell.length_a   1.000
_cell.length_b   1.000
_cell.length_c   1.000
_cell.angle_alpha   90.00
_cell.angle_beta   90.00
_cell.angle_gamma   90.00
#
_symmetry.space_group_name_H-M   'P 1'
#
loop_
_entity.id
_entity.type
_entity.pdbx_description
1 polymer ?
#
loop_
_entity_poly.entity_id
_entity_poly.type
_entity_poly.pdbx_seq_one_letter_code
_entity_poly.pdbx_strand_id
1 'polypeptide(L)'
;MGISVGDLLSMDFFKDFHVIAGHKGLNREIQGVSFLEVPEGHRWSIGKELIFTSGYIFAEFEGYLDKFCENFIPSHAALVIKRGSYLDKIPEKLIEIYDRNSIPLITMPYSPSWMTVVNQVNVGVLNHAI
;
A
#
# COMPACT_ATOMS: atom_id res chain seq x y z
N MET A 1 6.76 -12.35 -12.30
CA MET A 1 7.94 -12.40 -11.44
C MET A 1 7.91 -11.26 -10.47
N GLY A 2 7.93 -11.54 -9.22
CA GLY A 2 7.84 -10.54 -8.18
C GLY A 2 8.12 -11.16 -6.83
N ILE A 3 7.82 -10.42 -5.80
CA ILE A 3 7.99 -10.85 -4.41
C ILE A 3 6.63 -10.81 -3.74
N SER A 4 6.33 -11.73 -2.83
CA SER A 4 5.08 -11.63 -2.07
C SER A 4 5.15 -10.48 -1.07
N VAL A 5 3.99 -9.96 -0.69
CA VAL A 5 3.91 -8.91 0.34
C VAL A 5 4.60 -9.38 1.62
N GLY A 6 4.31 -10.63 2.04
CA GLY A 6 4.91 -11.18 3.25
C GLY A 6 6.43 -11.28 3.18
N ASP A 7 6.97 -11.73 2.05
CA ASP A 7 8.42 -11.82 1.88
C ASP A 7 9.09 -10.45 1.87
N LEU A 8 8.46 -9.45 1.23
CA LEU A 8 8.97 -8.09 1.27
C LEU A 8 9.03 -7.58 2.70
N LEU A 9 7.95 -7.75 3.46
CA LEU A 9 7.88 -7.25 4.83
C LEU A 9 8.82 -7.98 5.78
N SER A 10 9.33 -9.16 5.40
CA SER A 10 10.32 -9.88 6.19
C SER A 10 11.74 -9.34 6.03
N MET A 11 11.98 -8.49 5.04
CA MET A 11 13.29 -7.83 4.85
C MET A 11 13.53 -6.83 5.98
N ASP A 12 14.78 -6.71 6.41
CA ASP A 12 15.13 -5.86 7.55
C ASP A 12 14.68 -4.40 7.40
N PHE A 13 14.78 -3.85 6.20
CA PHE A 13 14.34 -2.47 5.95
C PHE A 13 12.88 -2.25 6.35
N PHE A 14 12.03 -3.25 6.18
CA PHE A 14 10.58 -3.14 6.39
C PHE A 14 10.11 -3.55 7.79
N LYS A 15 11.05 -3.73 8.73
CA LYS A 15 10.70 -4.23 10.08
C LYS A 15 9.72 -3.34 10.84
N ASP A 16 9.67 -2.05 10.54
CA ASP A 16 8.76 -1.10 11.19
C ASP A 16 7.50 -0.81 10.37
N PHE A 17 7.29 -1.56 9.31
CA PHE A 17 6.04 -1.54 8.55
C PHE A 17 5.08 -2.53 9.20
N HIS A 18 3.84 -2.11 9.42
CA HIS A 18 2.85 -2.93 10.15
C HIS A 18 1.60 -3.19 9.32
N VAL A 19 1.22 -4.45 9.22
CA VAL A 19 -0.04 -4.85 8.59
C VAL A 19 -1.15 -4.61 9.59
N ILE A 20 -2.12 -3.78 9.24
CA ILE A 20 -3.25 -3.44 10.11
C ILE A 20 -4.57 -4.03 9.65
N ALA A 21 -4.64 -4.51 8.41
CA ALA A 21 -5.81 -5.18 7.85
C ALA A 21 -5.36 -6.05 6.68
N GLY A 22 -6.22 -6.96 6.24
CA GLY A 22 -5.96 -7.79 5.08
C GLY A 22 -4.85 -8.80 5.28
N HIS A 23 -4.65 -9.29 6.48
CA HIS A 23 -3.57 -10.24 6.81
C HIS A 23 -3.60 -11.50 5.93
N LYS A 24 -4.75 -11.90 5.44
CA LYS A 24 -4.87 -13.10 4.59
C LYS A 24 -4.26 -12.91 3.20
N GLY A 25 -3.92 -11.69 2.83
CA GLY A 25 -3.37 -11.37 1.51
C GLY A 25 -1.85 -11.27 1.46
N LEU A 26 -1.12 -11.75 2.47
CA LEU A 26 0.34 -11.63 2.50
C LEU A 26 1.03 -12.43 1.40
N ASN A 27 0.35 -13.37 0.76
CA ASN A 27 0.88 -14.12 -0.37
C ASN A 27 0.68 -13.41 -1.72
N ARG A 28 0.05 -12.24 -1.75
CA ARG A 28 -0.16 -11.49 -2.99
C ARG A 28 1.18 -11.02 -3.54
N GLU A 29 1.32 -11.12 -4.87
CA GLU A 29 2.56 -10.78 -5.57
C GLU A 29 2.68 -9.29 -5.82
N ILE A 30 3.88 -8.75 -5.62
CA ILE A 30 4.24 -7.37 -5.95
C ILE A 30 5.12 -7.40 -7.19
N GLN A 31 4.73 -6.67 -8.24
CA GLN A 31 5.52 -6.54 -9.47
C GLN A 31 6.03 -5.12 -9.69
N GLY A 32 5.57 -4.16 -8.93
CA GLY A 32 6.00 -2.78 -9.08
C GLY A 32 5.43 -1.89 -7.99
N VAL A 33 5.70 -0.60 -8.12
CA VAL A 33 5.30 0.42 -7.14
C VAL A 33 4.47 1.48 -7.85
N SER A 34 3.44 1.98 -7.17
CA SER A 34 2.74 3.16 -7.61
C SER A 34 2.37 4.04 -6.41
N PHE A 35 1.86 5.23 -6.70
CA PHE A 35 1.50 6.20 -5.66
C PHE A 35 0.06 6.64 -5.85
N LEU A 36 -0.63 6.84 -4.75
CA LEU A 36 -2.01 7.33 -4.74
C LEU A 36 -2.03 8.68 -4.02
N GLU A 37 -1.80 9.76 -4.78
CA GLU A 37 -1.78 11.11 -4.22
C GLU A 37 -2.74 12.05 -4.94
N VAL A 38 -3.37 11.59 -6.03
CA VAL A 38 -4.38 12.37 -6.75
C VAL A 38 -5.63 11.52 -6.97
N PRO A 39 -6.83 12.13 -7.05
CA PRO A 39 -8.09 11.38 -7.14
C PRO A 39 -8.17 10.41 -8.33
N GLU A 40 -7.49 10.70 -9.42
CA GLU A 40 -7.51 9.86 -10.63
C GLU A 40 -6.42 8.79 -10.64
N GLY A 41 -5.59 8.75 -9.61
CA GLY A 41 -4.43 7.84 -9.59
C GLY A 41 -4.79 6.38 -9.77
N HIS A 42 -5.93 5.95 -9.24
CA HIS A 42 -6.37 4.56 -9.33
C HIS A 42 -6.71 4.11 -10.76
N ARG A 43 -6.95 5.05 -11.69
CA ARG A 43 -7.32 4.73 -13.07
C ARG A 43 -6.16 4.16 -13.87
N TRP A 44 -4.93 4.35 -13.39
CA TRP A 44 -3.74 3.90 -14.10
C TRP A 44 -3.12 2.65 -13.49
N SER A 45 -3.83 2.03 -12.55
CA SER A 45 -3.38 0.79 -11.95
C SER A 45 -3.43 -0.34 -12.97
N ILE A 46 -2.33 -1.06 -13.10
CA ILE A 46 -2.24 -2.21 -13.99
C ILE A 46 -2.30 -3.54 -13.24
N GLY A 47 -2.42 -3.47 -11.92
CA GLY A 47 -2.49 -4.65 -11.06
C GLY A 47 -1.13 -5.02 -10.46
N LYS A 48 -1.17 -5.72 -9.34
CA LYS A 48 0.02 -6.22 -8.62
C LYS A 48 0.99 -5.14 -8.17
N GLU A 49 0.51 -3.90 -8.01
CA GLU A 49 1.34 -2.83 -7.45
C GLU A 49 1.28 -2.81 -5.94
N LEU A 50 2.41 -2.48 -5.33
CA LEU A 50 2.45 -1.98 -3.98
C LEU A 50 2.18 -0.48 -4.08
N ILE A 51 1.03 -0.03 -3.56
CA ILE A 51 0.62 1.36 -3.67
C ILE A 51 1.01 2.09 -2.39
N PHE A 52 1.72 3.21 -2.54
CA PHE A 52 2.08 4.08 -1.43
C PHE A 52 1.24 5.35 -1.44
N THR A 53 0.90 5.85 -0.27
CA THR A 53 0.23 7.14 -0.13
C THR A 53 0.67 7.83 1.15
N SER A 54 0.72 9.16 1.10
CA SER A 54 0.91 9.98 2.31
C SER A 54 -0.37 10.05 3.14
N GLY A 55 -1.50 9.64 2.58
CA GLY A 55 -2.81 9.80 3.18
C GLY A 55 -3.49 11.13 2.86
N TYR A 56 -2.78 12.03 2.18
CA TYR A 56 -3.29 13.36 1.82
C TYR A 56 -4.66 13.26 1.12
N ILE A 57 -4.77 12.35 0.16
CA ILE A 57 -5.97 12.19 -0.65
C ILE A 57 -7.19 11.79 0.20
N PHE A 58 -6.99 11.01 1.24
CA PHE A 58 -8.09 10.61 2.13
C PHE A 58 -8.43 11.69 3.16
N ALA A 59 -7.46 12.52 3.52
CA ALA A 59 -7.64 13.55 4.52
C ALA A 59 -8.22 14.85 3.95
N GLU A 60 -7.77 15.25 2.74
CA GLU A 60 -8.03 16.59 2.22
C GLU A 60 -9.05 16.64 1.08
N PHE A 61 -9.32 15.53 0.41
CA PHE A 61 -10.31 15.51 -0.68
C PHE A 61 -11.64 15.00 -0.13
N GLU A 62 -12.57 15.93 0.08
CA GLU A 62 -13.89 15.61 0.61
C GLU A 62 -14.59 14.58 -0.28
N GLY A 63 -15.12 13.53 0.35
CA GLY A 63 -15.85 12.48 -0.34
C GLY A 63 -14.99 11.46 -1.06
N TYR A 64 -13.67 11.65 -1.13
CA TYR A 64 -12.82 10.71 -1.86
C TYR A 64 -12.79 9.33 -1.20
N LEU A 65 -12.73 9.27 0.12
CA LEU A 65 -12.72 7.99 0.84
C LEU A 65 -13.93 7.13 0.46
N ASP A 66 -15.11 7.73 0.42
CA ASP A 66 -16.34 7.01 0.05
C ASP A 66 -16.26 6.52 -1.39
N LYS A 67 -15.83 7.39 -2.31
CA LYS A 67 -15.67 7.01 -3.72
C LYS A 67 -14.65 5.91 -3.92
N PHE A 68 -13.54 5.99 -3.21
CA PHE A 68 -12.50 4.97 -3.28
C PHE A 68 -13.06 3.61 -2.86
N CYS A 69 -13.81 3.57 -1.78
CA CYS A 69 -14.42 2.32 -1.28
C CYS A 69 -15.53 1.82 -2.20
N GLU A 70 -16.36 2.71 -2.74
CA GLU A 70 -17.46 2.33 -3.66
C GLU A 70 -16.93 1.76 -4.97
N ASN A 71 -15.80 2.29 -5.47
CA ASN A 71 -15.22 1.88 -6.74
C ASN A 71 -13.93 1.07 -6.55
N PHE A 72 -13.85 0.36 -5.45
CA PHE A 72 -12.64 -0.36 -5.06
C PHE A 72 -12.22 -1.38 -6.12
N ILE A 73 -10.94 -1.33 -6.50
CA ILE A 73 -10.37 -2.24 -7.49
C ILE A 73 -9.38 -3.16 -6.76
N PRO A 74 -9.71 -4.48 -6.60
CA PRO A 74 -8.94 -5.38 -5.76
C PRO A 74 -7.72 -6.00 -6.44
N SER A 75 -7.14 -5.37 -7.45
CA SER A 75 -6.04 -5.92 -8.22
C SER A 75 -4.65 -5.58 -7.68
N HIS A 76 -4.53 -4.55 -6.84
CA HIS A 76 -3.24 -4.16 -6.29
C HIS A 76 -2.78 -5.14 -5.20
N ALA A 77 -1.47 -5.17 -4.95
CA ALA A 77 -0.90 -6.10 -3.99
C ALA A 77 -1.14 -5.68 -2.54
N ALA A 78 -1.03 -4.40 -2.24
CA ALA A 78 -1.24 -3.83 -0.92
C ALA A 78 -1.29 -2.30 -1.01
N LEU A 79 -1.83 -1.67 0.02
CA LEU A 79 -1.77 -0.21 0.20
C LEU A 79 -0.93 0.09 1.43
N VAL A 80 0.07 0.96 1.28
CA VAL A 80 0.95 1.40 2.38
C VAL A 80 0.70 2.87 2.64
N ILE A 81 0.35 3.20 3.88
CA ILE A 81 0.07 4.58 4.29
C ILE A 81 1.18 5.06 5.22
N LYS A 82 1.79 6.19 4.88
CA LYS A 82 2.82 6.82 5.71
C LYS A 82 2.19 7.43 6.96
N ARG A 83 2.66 7.01 8.14
CA ARG A 83 2.14 7.53 9.41
C ARG A 83 2.63 8.95 9.66
N GLY A 84 1.78 9.74 10.32
CA GLY A 84 2.16 11.06 10.81
C GLY A 84 2.20 12.17 9.77
N SER A 85 1.79 11.88 8.52
CA SER A 85 1.73 12.91 7.48
C SER A 85 0.41 13.68 7.53
N TYR A 86 -0.67 13.03 7.12
CA TYR A 86 -1.99 13.68 6.99
C TYR A 86 -3.09 12.96 7.75
N LEU A 87 -2.90 11.71 8.14
CA LEU A 87 -3.88 10.95 8.88
C LEU A 87 -3.35 10.64 10.27
N ASP A 88 -4.08 11.07 11.30
CA ASP A 88 -3.79 10.71 12.69
C ASP A 88 -4.24 9.27 12.96
N LYS A 89 -5.32 8.88 12.31
CA LYS A 89 -5.92 7.56 12.47
C LYS A 89 -6.36 7.03 11.12
N ILE A 90 -6.14 5.75 10.88
CA ILE A 90 -6.57 5.10 9.64
C ILE A 90 -8.09 4.95 9.66
N PRO A 91 -8.79 5.42 8.63
CA PRO A 91 -10.25 5.32 8.57
C PRO A 91 -10.75 3.88 8.65
N GLU A 92 -11.80 3.66 9.46
CA GLU A 92 -12.42 2.34 9.61
C GLU A 92 -12.87 1.75 8.27
N LYS A 93 -13.37 2.58 7.36
CA LYS A 93 -13.81 2.11 6.03
C LYS A 93 -12.68 1.47 5.24
N LEU A 94 -11.46 1.99 5.36
CA LEU A 94 -10.30 1.39 4.70
C LEU A 94 -9.98 0.04 5.31
N ILE A 95 -9.96 -0.03 6.64
CA ILE A 95 -9.69 -1.28 7.35
C ILE A 95 -10.70 -2.35 6.92
N GLU A 96 -11.98 -2.01 6.90
CA GLU A 96 -13.03 -2.96 6.54
C GLU A 96 -12.92 -3.45 5.10
N ILE A 97 -12.68 -2.56 4.13
CA ILE A 97 -12.63 -2.97 2.74
C ILE A 97 -11.38 -3.80 2.43
N TYR A 98 -10.25 -3.49 3.06
CA TYR A 98 -9.03 -4.26 2.89
C TYR A 98 -9.13 -5.64 3.54
N ASP A 99 -9.74 -5.73 4.72
CA ASP A 99 -10.03 -7.02 5.34
C ASP A 99 -10.95 -7.87 4.46
N ARG A 100 -12.03 -7.26 3.99
CA ARG A 100 -13.02 -7.97 3.16
C ARG A 100 -12.42 -8.55 1.88
N ASN A 101 -11.48 -7.84 1.29
CA ASN A 101 -10.86 -8.24 0.02
C ASN A 101 -9.56 -9.01 0.20
N SER A 102 -9.12 -9.25 1.42
CA SER A 102 -7.86 -9.94 1.73
C SER A 102 -6.67 -9.29 1.00
N ILE A 103 -6.60 -7.97 1.06
CA ILE A 103 -5.51 -7.18 0.54
C ILE A 103 -4.85 -6.47 1.73
N PRO A 104 -3.54 -6.63 1.94
CA PRO A 104 -2.90 -5.99 3.08
C PRO A 104 -3.00 -4.47 3.06
N LEU A 105 -3.40 -3.90 4.20
CA LEU A 105 -3.32 -2.48 4.49
C LEU A 105 -2.21 -2.31 5.50
N ILE A 106 -1.22 -1.51 5.15
CA ILE A 106 0.05 -1.42 5.87
C ILE A 106 0.31 0.02 6.25
N THR A 107 0.85 0.23 7.45
CA THR A 107 1.36 1.55 7.84
C THR A 107 2.88 1.51 7.82
N MET A 108 3.51 2.62 7.47
CA MET A 108 4.95 2.76 7.44
C MET A 108 5.41 3.95 8.28
N PRO A 109 6.67 3.96 8.75
CA PRO A 109 7.20 5.11 9.47
C PRO A 109 7.24 6.36 8.60
N TYR A 110 7.23 7.53 9.23
CA TYR A 110 7.31 8.80 8.53
C TYR A 110 8.68 9.06 7.89
N SER A 111 9.74 8.65 8.56
CA SER A 111 11.10 9.11 8.24
C SER A 111 11.73 8.63 6.94
N PRO A 112 11.47 7.42 6.40
CA PRO A 112 12.11 7.06 5.13
C PRO A 112 11.61 7.93 3.99
N SER A 113 12.53 8.39 3.13
CA SER A 113 12.13 9.11 1.92
C SER A 113 11.47 8.14 0.93
N TRP A 114 10.61 8.67 0.06
CA TRP A 114 9.98 7.85 -0.98
C TRP A 114 11.02 7.16 -1.86
N MET A 115 12.09 7.86 -2.20
CA MET A 115 13.15 7.29 -3.03
C MET A 115 13.79 6.07 -2.37
N THR A 116 14.09 6.16 -1.08
CA THR A 116 14.67 5.03 -0.34
C THR A 116 13.73 3.85 -0.31
N VAL A 117 12.45 4.09 -0.02
CA VAL A 117 11.46 3.01 0.06
C VAL A 117 11.29 2.34 -1.29
N VAL A 118 11.15 3.11 -2.36
CA VAL A 118 10.99 2.56 -3.72
C VAL A 118 12.20 1.72 -4.11
N ASN A 119 13.40 2.20 -3.82
CA ASN A 119 14.62 1.46 -4.11
C ASN A 119 14.66 0.11 -3.36
N GLN A 120 14.24 0.10 -2.11
CA GLN A 120 14.20 -1.13 -1.32
C GLN A 120 13.18 -2.14 -1.85
N VAL A 121 12.03 -1.66 -2.30
CA VAL A 121 11.03 -2.54 -2.93
C VAL A 121 11.60 -3.14 -4.21
N ASN A 122 12.22 -2.32 -5.04
CA ASN A 122 12.79 -2.78 -6.31
C ASN A 122 13.92 -3.80 -6.08
N VAL A 123 14.75 -3.60 -5.06
CA VAL A 123 15.77 -4.59 -4.69
C VAL A 123 15.11 -5.92 -4.33
N GLY A 124 14.03 -5.89 -3.54
CA GLY A 124 13.30 -7.11 -3.19
C GLY A 124 12.73 -7.82 -4.41
N VAL A 125 12.08 -7.07 -5.30
CA VAL A 125 11.50 -7.63 -6.53
C VAL A 125 12.57 -8.23 -7.42
N LEU A 126 13.68 -7.52 -7.65
CA LEU A 126 14.75 -8.00 -8.51
C LEU A 126 15.44 -9.23 -7.94
N ASN A 127 15.69 -9.27 -6.63
CA ASN A 127 16.35 -10.41 -6.01
C ASN A 127 15.50 -11.68 -6.07
N HIS A 128 14.17 -11.54 -6.03
CA HIS A 128 13.27 -12.68 -6.15
C HIS A 128 13.08 -13.15 -7.60
N ALA A 129 13.44 -12.34 -8.58
CA ALA A 129 13.35 -12.69 -9.99
C ALA A 129 14.50 -13.61 -10.43
N ILE A 130 15.55 -13.69 -9.64
CA ILE A 130 16.72 -14.52 -9.91
C ILE A 130 16.57 -15.91 -9.22
#